data_5fccac83cfa513dfb168fa2f6ad047e7
#
_entry.id   5fccac83cfa513dfb168fa2f6ad047e7
#
_cell.length_a   1.000
_cell.length_b   1.000
_cell.length_c   1.000
_cell.angle_alpha   90.00
_cell.angle_beta   90.00
_cell.angle_gamma   90.00
#
_symmetry.space_group_name_H-M   'P 1'
#
loop_
_entity.id
_entity.type
_entity.pdbx_description
1 polymer ?
#
loop_
_entity_poly.entity_id
_entity_poly.type
_entity_poly.pdbx_seq_one_letter_code
_entity_poly.pdbx_strand_id
1 'polypeptide(L)'
;KPWLVVNRLTESDNDCRCCLSQRRMRRWAAIILASVMLSVSAAPAATAQVGQPDIVQEHWYHSYATLTLDVNAWADDYPEIVNLLVVGQTEMGRNLWMLQISDWSQEIKPDGTAKEVVYIDGGHHGNEHLGTELAFLVAEYYIEGWADGEQEVLDVLATTELHILIMLNADGNDMGPTGTRWNVNQ
;
A
#
# COMPACT_ATOMS: atom_id res chain seq x y z
N LYS A 1 5.94 47.39 -41.86
CA LYS A 1 4.94 46.33 -41.66
C LYS A 1 5.13 45.77 -40.28
N PRO A 2 4.16 45.86 -39.38
CA PRO A 2 4.34 45.48 -37.97
C PRO A 2 4.13 43.97 -37.75
N TRP A 3 4.94 43.38 -36.91
CA TRP A 3 4.81 42.05 -36.44
C TRP A 3 3.77 41.99 -35.29
N LEU A 4 2.73 41.18 -35.45
CA LEU A 4 1.81 40.86 -34.39
C LEU A 4 2.42 39.81 -33.50
N VAL A 5 2.75 40.18 -32.28
CA VAL A 5 3.11 39.25 -31.17
C VAL A 5 1.79 38.79 -30.57
N VAL A 6 1.44 37.55 -30.83
CA VAL A 6 0.34 36.89 -30.12
C VAL A 6 0.86 36.36 -28.80
N ASN A 7 0.51 37.07 -27.73
CA ASN A 7 0.68 36.53 -26.35
C ASN A 7 -0.22 35.32 -26.18
N ARG A 8 0.38 34.14 -26.14
CA ARG A 8 -0.28 32.92 -25.67
C ARG A 8 -0.15 32.92 -24.15
N LEU A 9 -1.22 33.29 -23.46
CA LEU A 9 -1.37 33.14 -22.03
C LEU A 9 -1.29 31.65 -21.71
N THR A 10 -0.34 31.28 -20.87
CA THR A 10 -0.22 29.96 -20.26
C THR A 10 -1.31 29.81 -19.21
N GLU A 11 -2.38 29.16 -19.58
CA GLU A 11 -3.39 28.64 -18.68
C GLU A 11 -3.05 27.16 -18.49
N SER A 12 -2.66 26.78 -17.30
CA SER A 12 -2.98 25.47 -16.72
C SER A 12 -1.84 24.85 -15.88
N ASP A 13 -1.64 25.34 -14.68
CA ASP A 13 -0.99 24.48 -13.66
C ASP A 13 -1.84 24.33 -12.38
N ASN A 14 -3.08 24.85 -12.40
CA ASN A 14 -3.96 24.79 -11.22
C ASN A 14 -4.99 23.64 -11.25
N ASP A 15 -5.18 22.97 -12.38
CA ASP A 15 -6.25 21.95 -12.51
C ASP A 15 -5.85 20.57 -11.93
N CYS A 16 -4.55 20.24 -11.90
CA CYS A 16 -4.11 18.93 -11.43
C CYS A 16 -4.22 18.78 -9.90
N ARG A 17 -3.89 19.83 -9.14
CA ARG A 17 -4.03 19.81 -7.67
C ARG A 17 -5.47 19.76 -7.19
N CYS A 18 -6.38 20.35 -7.94
CA CYS A 18 -7.82 20.33 -7.63
C CYS A 18 -8.43 18.93 -7.83
N CYS A 19 -7.96 18.16 -8.81
CA CYS A 19 -8.46 16.80 -9.06
C CYS A 19 -8.06 15.79 -7.98
N LEU A 20 -6.82 15.87 -7.48
CA LEU A 20 -6.34 15.00 -6.40
C LEU A 20 -7.01 15.32 -5.07
N SER A 21 -7.20 16.60 -4.76
CA SER A 21 -7.96 17.06 -3.60
C SER A 21 -9.43 16.62 -3.65
N GLN A 22 -10.06 16.63 -4.85
CA GLN A 22 -11.44 16.18 -5.00
C GLN A 22 -11.59 14.65 -4.88
N ARG A 23 -10.58 13.87 -5.28
CA ARG A 23 -10.60 12.40 -5.08
C ARG A 23 -10.48 12.06 -3.59
N ARG A 24 -9.61 12.74 -2.86
CA ARG A 24 -9.47 12.57 -1.40
C ARG A 24 -10.77 12.97 -0.66
N MET A 25 -11.39 14.09 -1.00
CA MET A 25 -12.67 14.51 -0.41
C MET A 25 -13.84 13.58 -0.78
N ARG A 26 -13.86 13.01 -1.99
CA ARG A 26 -14.90 12.05 -2.40
C ARG A 26 -14.81 10.73 -1.62
N ARG A 27 -13.61 10.28 -1.26
CA ARG A 27 -13.40 9.10 -0.42
C ARG A 27 -13.94 9.31 0.99
N TRP A 28 -13.65 10.45 1.62
CA TRP A 28 -14.19 10.79 2.94
C TRP A 28 -15.70 11.01 2.90
N ALA A 29 -16.24 11.62 1.85
CA ALA A 29 -17.67 11.79 1.67
C ALA A 29 -18.42 10.47 1.46
N ALA A 30 -17.82 9.49 0.76
CA ALA A 30 -18.41 8.16 0.60
C ALA A 30 -18.41 7.38 1.91
N ILE A 31 -17.37 7.50 2.73
CA ILE A 31 -17.30 6.88 4.06
C ILE A 31 -18.34 7.49 5.01
N ILE A 32 -18.53 8.81 4.98
CA ILE A 32 -19.50 9.51 5.84
C ILE A 32 -20.94 9.16 5.40
N LEU A 33 -21.25 9.07 4.09
CA LEU A 33 -22.57 8.70 3.61
C LEU A 33 -22.92 7.22 3.88
N ALA A 34 -21.94 6.31 3.82
CA ALA A 34 -22.14 4.92 4.20
C ALA A 34 -22.41 4.75 5.69
N SER A 35 -21.84 5.61 6.54
CA SER A 35 -22.06 5.56 7.99
C SER A 35 -23.45 6.05 8.42
N VAL A 36 -24.09 6.91 7.63
CA VAL A 36 -25.42 7.48 7.94
C VAL A 36 -26.56 6.54 7.54
N MET A 37 -26.35 5.61 6.60
CA MET A 37 -27.42 4.71 6.12
C MET A 37 -27.55 3.39 6.89
N LEU A 38 -26.70 3.10 7.88
CA LEU A 38 -26.73 1.87 8.68
C LEU A 38 -27.30 2.01 10.09
N SER A 39 -28.02 3.07 10.38
CA SER A 39 -28.63 3.27 11.71
C SER A 39 -30.14 2.97 11.73
N VAL A 40 -30.55 1.80 11.25
CA VAL A 40 -31.87 1.25 11.52
C VAL A 40 -31.76 -0.19 12.02
N SER A 41 -31.69 -0.29 13.31
CA SER A 41 -32.25 -1.30 14.22
C SER A 41 -32.34 -2.77 13.80
N ALA A 42 -31.49 -3.57 14.41
CA ALA A 42 -31.90 -4.81 15.04
C ALA A 42 -30.99 -5.00 16.26
N ALA A 43 -31.52 -4.86 17.45
CA ALA A 43 -30.83 -5.25 18.65
C ALA A 43 -30.68 -6.78 18.64
N PRO A 44 -29.47 -7.35 18.53
CA PRO A 44 -29.29 -8.74 18.85
C PRO A 44 -29.27 -8.90 20.36
N ALA A 45 -29.95 -9.93 20.82
CA ALA A 45 -29.88 -10.37 22.20
C ALA A 45 -28.43 -10.45 22.65
N ALA A 46 -28.11 -9.75 23.73
CA ALA A 46 -26.84 -9.83 24.39
C ALA A 46 -26.60 -11.25 24.92
N THR A 47 -25.93 -12.07 24.14
CA THR A 47 -25.19 -13.21 24.71
C THR A 47 -23.93 -12.58 25.32
N ALA A 48 -23.89 -12.56 26.64
CA ALA A 48 -22.69 -12.20 27.38
C ALA A 48 -21.59 -13.18 26.97
N GLN A 49 -20.74 -12.78 26.05
CA GLN A 49 -19.45 -13.44 25.85
C GLN A 49 -18.57 -13.04 27.03
N VAL A 50 -18.37 -13.99 27.92
CA VAL A 50 -17.39 -13.89 28.99
C VAL A 50 -16.03 -13.62 28.34
N GLY A 51 -15.55 -12.40 28.58
CA GLY A 51 -14.19 -11.91 28.49
C GLY A 51 -13.17 -12.72 27.71
N GLN A 52 -13.08 -12.51 26.38
CA GLN A 52 -11.75 -12.46 25.79
C GLN A 52 -11.18 -11.08 26.15
N PRO A 53 -9.96 -11.01 26.69
CA PRO A 53 -9.32 -9.72 26.84
C PRO A 53 -9.26 -9.07 25.46
N ASP A 54 -9.71 -7.82 25.36
CA ASP A 54 -9.46 -7.00 24.21
C ASP A 54 -7.96 -7.05 23.92
N ILE A 55 -7.59 -7.83 22.90
CA ILE A 55 -6.21 -7.93 22.49
C ILE A 55 -5.94 -6.63 21.75
N VAL A 56 -5.42 -5.66 22.51
CA VAL A 56 -4.99 -4.33 22.04
C VAL A 56 -3.97 -4.43 20.88
N GLN A 57 -3.49 -5.63 20.58
CA GLN A 57 -2.49 -5.90 19.54
C GLN A 57 -3.06 -5.90 18.11
N GLU A 58 -4.34 -6.14 17.90
CA GLU A 58 -4.92 -6.15 16.54
C GLU A 58 -4.91 -4.78 15.85
N HIS A 59 -4.63 -3.69 16.58
CA HIS A 59 -4.62 -2.33 16.03
C HIS A 59 -3.23 -1.81 15.67
N TRP A 60 -2.17 -2.54 16.00
CA TRP A 60 -0.79 -2.04 15.84
C TRP A 60 -0.02 -2.71 14.72
N TYR A 61 -0.39 -3.94 14.37
CA TYR A 61 0.32 -4.73 13.37
C TYR A 61 -0.65 -5.33 12.36
N HIS A 62 -0.21 -5.43 11.11
CA HIS A 62 -0.99 -6.06 10.07
C HIS A 62 -1.13 -7.56 10.32
N SER A 63 -2.37 -8.05 10.27
CA SER A 63 -2.65 -9.46 9.99
C SER A 63 -2.46 -9.73 8.50
N TYR A 64 -2.37 -11.00 8.11
CA TYR A 64 -2.36 -11.34 6.68
C TYR A 64 -3.59 -10.79 5.94
N ALA A 65 -4.75 -10.80 6.58
CA ALA A 65 -5.99 -10.31 5.97
C ALA A 65 -5.96 -8.80 5.72
N THR A 66 -5.54 -8.00 6.71
CA THR A 66 -5.45 -6.55 6.55
C THR A 66 -4.37 -6.17 5.55
N LEU A 67 -3.18 -6.79 5.62
CA LEU A 67 -2.12 -6.60 4.64
C LEU A 67 -2.61 -6.89 3.21
N THR A 68 -3.35 -8.00 3.01
CA THR A 68 -3.89 -8.34 1.69
C THR A 68 -4.83 -7.27 1.15
N LEU A 69 -5.66 -6.67 1.99
CA LEU A 69 -6.55 -5.58 1.57
C LEU A 69 -5.75 -4.34 1.14
N ASP A 70 -4.74 -3.97 1.92
CA ASP A 70 -3.96 -2.76 1.67
C ASP A 70 -3.10 -2.87 0.40
N VAL A 71 -2.40 -4.01 0.20
CA VAL A 71 -1.57 -4.18 -1.01
C VAL A 71 -2.41 -4.27 -2.29
N ASN A 72 -3.62 -4.84 -2.24
CA ASN A 72 -4.53 -4.82 -3.38
C ASN A 72 -5.08 -3.42 -3.63
N ALA A 73 -5.42 -2.67 -2.57
CA ALA A 73 -5.86 -1.29 -2.71
C ALA A 73 -4.77 -0.40 -3.35
N TRP A 74 -3.51 -0.57 -2.97
CA TRP A 74 -2.41 0.16 -3.60
C TRP A 74 -2.24 -0.19 -5.08
N ALA A 75 -2.36 -1.45 -5.47
CA ALA A 75 -2.28 -1.85 -6.86
C ALA A 75 -3.44 -1.29 -7.70
N ASP A 76 -4.64 -1.21 -7.11
CA ASP A 76 -5.82 -0.65 -7.77
C ASP A 76 -5.78 0.89 -7.84
N ASP A 77 -5.24 1.54 -6.80
CA ASP A 77 -5.23 3.00 -6.69
C ASP A 77 -4.04 3.66 -7.40
N TYR A 78 -2.91 2.94 -7.55
CA TYR A 78 -1.64 3.46 -8.09
C TYR A 78 -1.05 2.54 -9.18
N PRO A 79 -1.83 2.14 -10.20
CA PRO A 79 -1.37 1.19 -11.22
C PRO A 79 -0.21 1.73 -12.06
N GLU A 80 0.04 3.04 -12.04
CA GLU A 80 1.14 3.68 -12.75
C GLU A 80 2.52 3.37 -12.15
N ILE A 81 2.55 3.03 -10.85
CA ILE A 81 3.82 2.74 -10.16
C ILE A 81 3.82 1.42 -9.41
N VAL A 82 2.67 0.80 -9.15
CA VAL A 82 2.56 -0.42 -8.34
C VAL A 82 2.12 -1.60 -9.20
N ASN A 83 2.97 -2.63 -9.26
CA ASN A 83 2.60 -3.97 -9.72
C ASN A 83 2.52 -4.90 -8.51
N LEU A 84 1.40 -5.62 -8.35
CA LEU A 84 1.24 -6.62 -7.30
C LEU A 84 1.38 -8.02 -7.89
N LEU A 85 2.32 -8.79 -7.36
CA LEU A 85 2.61 -10.15 -7.80
C LEU A 85 2.34 -11.16 -6.70
N VAL A 86 1.86 -12.34 -7.10
CA VAL A 86 1.89 -13.55 -6.27
C VAL A 86 3.16 -14.31 -6.59
N VAL A 87 4.17 -14.26 -5.73
CA VAL A 87 5.46 -14.93 -5.96
C VAL A 87 5.51 -16.36 -5.43
N GLY A 88 4.48 -16.77 -4.71
CA GLY A 88 4.33 -18.13 -4.19
C GLY A 88 3.10 -18.23 -3.31
N GLN A 89 2.92 -19.40 -2.71
CA GLN A 89 1.89 -19.65 -1.70
C GLN A 89 2.49 -20.38 -0.52
N THR A 90 1.95 -20.11 0.66
CA THR A 90 2.29 -20.82 1.89
C THR A 90 1.66 -22.21 1.89
N GLU A 91 2.04 -23.06 2.86
CA GLU A 91 1.41 -24.37 3.06
C GLU A 91 -0.09 -24.28 3.38
N MET A 92 -0.53 -23.20 4.04
CA MET A 92 -1.94 -22.95 4.34
C MET A 92 -2.68 -22.25 3.17
N GLY A 93 -2.03 -22.09 2.01
CA GLY A 93 -2.62 -21.54 0.79
C GLY A 93 -2.73 -20.03 0.76
N ARG A 94 -2.01 -19.30 1.64
CA ARG A 94 -1.92 -17.84 1.58
C ARG A 94 -0.98 -17.41 0.46
N ASN A 95 -1.36 -16.41 -0.31
CA ASN A 95 -0.49 -15.83 -1.32
C ASN A 95 0.68 -15.08 -0.67
N LEU A 96 1.88 -15.25 -1.21
CA LEU A 96 3.02 -14.41 -0.88
C LEU A 96 3.00 -13.21 -1.83
N TRP A 97 2.61 -12.08 -1.28
CA TRP A 97 2.44 -10.83 -2.01
C TRP A 97 3.77 -10.09 -2.15
N MET A 98 4.16 -9.79 -3.38
CA MET A 98 5.30 -8.92 -3.69
C MET A 98 4.79 -7.67 -4.40
N LEU A 99 5.10 -6.52 -3.85
CA LEU A 99 4.95 -5.23 -4.52
C LEU A 99 6.20 -4.95 -5.35
N GLN A 100 6.01 -4.60 -6.62
CA GLN A 100 7.03 -3.96 -7.43
C GLN A 100 6.63 -2.49 -7.59
N ILE A 101 7.47 -1.58 -7.09
CA ILE A 101 7.20 -0.15 -7.09
C ILE A 101 8.28 0.54 -7.92
N SER A 102 7.87 1.26 -8.96
CA SER A 102 8.75 2.01 -9.85
C SER A 102 7.93 2.97 -10.71
N ASP A 103 8.55 3.95 -11.33
CA ASP A 103 7.93 4.70 -12.42
C ASP A 103 7.96 3.87 -13.72
N TRP A 104 6.89 3.14 -13.98
CA TRP A 104 6.77 2.26 -15.16
C TRP A 104 6.62 3.02 -16.47
N SER A 105 6.48 4.34 -16.46
CA SER A 105 6.51 5.16 -17.68
C SER A 105 7.92 5.23 -18.29
N GLN A 106 8.94 4.87 -17.51
CA GLN A 106 10.34 4.83 -17.89
C GLN A 106 10.88 3.40 -17.70
N GLU A 107 11.14 2.69 -18.80
CA GLU A 107 11.72 1.33 -18.74
C GLU A 107 13.21 1.32 -18.40
N ILE A 108 13.90 2.42 -18.72
CA ILE A 108 15.34 2.60 -18.53
C ILE A 108 15.61 3.93 -17.84
N LYS A 109 16.77 4.02 -17.19
CA LYS A 109 17.24 5.27 -16.58
C LYS A 109 17.53 6.34 -17.65
N PRO A 110 17.57 7.63 -17.26
CA PRO A 110 17.87 8.73 -18.17
C PRO A 110 19.23 8.60 -18.90
N ASP A 111 20.18 7.86 -18.32
CA ASP A 111 21.47 7.57 -18.92
C ASP A 111 21.48 6.41 -19.93
N GLY A 112 20.31 5.79 -20.16
CA GLY A 112 20.13 4.68 -21.09
C GLY A 112 20.48 3.30 -20.52
N THR A 113 20.78 3.19 -19.24
CA THR A 113 21.04 1.90 -18.56
C THR A 113 19.76 1.36 -17.90
N ALA A 114 19.75 0.06 -17.57
CA ALA A 114 18.64 -0.55 -16.83
C ALA A 114 18.52 0.05 -15.44
N LYS A 115 17.29 0.09 -14.92
CA LYS A 115 17.04 0.48 -13.52
C LYS A 115 17.73 -0.49 -12.56
N GLU A 116 18.12 0.02 -11.42
CA GLU A 116 18.59 -0.81 -10.31
C GLU A 116 17.40 -1.54 -9.68
N VAL A 117 17.62 -2.78 -9.24
CA VAL A 117 16.59 -3.54 -8.49
C VAL A 117 17.02 -3.65 -7.05
N VAL A 118 16.16 -3.16 -6.14
CA VAL A 118 16.34 -3.30 -4.70
C VAL A 118 15.27 -4.27 -4.18
N TYR A 119 15.71 -5.36 -3.56
CA TYR A 119 14.83 -6.32 -2.92
C TYR A 119 14.79 -6.09 -1.42
N ILE A 120 13.58 -6.06 -0.86
CA ILE A 120 13.32 -5.90 0.57
C ILE A 120 12.33 -7.00 0.97
N ASP A 121 12.59 -7.66 2.07
CA ASP A 121 11.63 -8.58 2.67
C ASP A 121 11.46 -8.37 4.16
N GLY A 122 10.27 -8.71 4.66
CA GLY A 122 9.90 -8.63 6.05
C GLY A 122 9.22 -9.91 6.54
N GLY A 123 9.07 -10.03 7.86
CA GLY A 123 8.29 -11.11 8.45
C GLY A 123 8.89 -12.51 8.28
N HIS A 124 10.22 -12.67 8.35
CA HIS A 124 10.87 -13.99 8.30
C HIS A 124 10.43 -14.90 9.43
N HIS A 125 10.34 -14.38 10.65
CA HIS A 125 9.74 -15.06 11.78
C HIS A 125 8.38 -14.43 12.06
N GLY A 126 7.33 -15.24 12.13
CA GLY A 126 5.95 -14.74 12.24
C GLY A 126 5.65 -13.98 13.54
N ASN A 127 6.45 -14.16 14.60
CA ASN A 127 6.31 -13.41 15.85
C ASN A 127 7.12 -12.09 15.89
N GLU A 128 7.84 -11.77 14.83
CA GLU A 128 8.63 -10.55 14.71
C GLU A 128 7.89 -9.55 13.81
N HIS A 129 6.70 -9.14 14.24
CA HIS A 129 5.78 -8.30 13.46
C HIS A 129 6.42 -7.00 12.96
N LEU A 130 7.37 -6.45 13.72
CA LEU A 130 8.06 -5.22 13.33
C LEU A 130 8.75 -5.32 11.95
N GLY A 131 9.27 -6.52 11.59
CA GLY A 131 9.88 -6.72 10.28
C GLY A 131 8.87 -6.57 9.13
N THR A 132 7.65 -7.08 9.33
CA THR A 132 6.53 -6.89 8.39
C THR A 132 6.14 -5.41 8.30
N GLU A 133 5.96 -4.75 9.45
CA GLU A 133 5.56 -3.34 9.48
C GLU A 133 6.59 -2.41 8.86
N LEU A 134 7.88 -2.66 9.06
CA LEU A 134 8.93 -1.86 8.43
C LEU A 134 8.93 -2.02 6.90
N ALA A 135 8.75 -3.24 6.39
CA ALA A 135 8.64 -3.47 4.95
C ALA A 135 7.36 -2.80 4.38
N PHE A 136 6.25 -2.85 5.12
CA PHE A 136 5.01 -2.16 4.77
C PHE A 136 5.21 -0.64 4.71
N LEU A 137 5.79 -0.04 5.76
CA LEU A 137 6.06 1.40 5.83
C LEU A 137 7.00 1.89 4.73
N VAL A 138 7.96 1.05 4.30
CA VAL A 138 8.81 1.39 3.16
C VAL A 138 7.98 1.48 1.88
N ALA A 139 7.07 0.51 1.65
CA ALA A 139 6.18 0.56 0.48
C ALA A 139 5.26 1.79 0.52
N GLU A 140 4.61 2.03 1.67
CA GLU A 140 3.74 3.18 1.90
C GLU A 140 4.47 4.50 1.63
N TYR A 141 5.68 4.66 2.16
CA TYR A 141 6.49 5.87 1.97
C TYR A 141 6.70 6.21 0.48
N TYR A 142 7.08 5.22 -0.33
CA TYR A 142 7.31 5.45 -1.75
C TYR A 142 6.01 5.67 -2.54
N ILE A 143 4.92 5.00 -2.16
CA ILE A 143 3.63 5.17 -2.83
C ILE A 143 3.02 6.54 -2.49
N GLU A 144 2.97 6.90 -1.21
CA GLU A 144 2.44 8.20 -0.78
C GLU A 144 3.31 9.36 -1.24
N GLY A 145 4.64 9.24 -1.13
CA GLY A 145 5.57 10.27 -1.59
C GLY A 145 5.48 10.51 -3.10
N TRP A 146 5.25 9.45 -3.90
CA TRP A 146 4.97 9.61 -5.33
C TRP A 146 3.63 10.35 -5.55
N ALA A 147 2.59 9.98 -4.83
CA ALA A 147 1.27 10.60 -4.92
C ALA A 147 1.28 12.09 -4.51
N ASP A 148 2.13 12.44 -3.55
CA ASP A 148 2.32 13.81 -3.08
C ASP A 148 3.32 14.62 -3.94
N GLY A 149 3.99 13.96 -4.88
CA GLY A 149 4.95 14.57 -5.81
C GLY A 149 6.27 14.93 -5.13
N GLU A 150 6.70 14.17 -4.12
CA GLU A 150 7.96 14.37 -3.44
C GLU A 150 9.14 14.09 -4.37
N GLN A 151 9.97 15.09 -4.62
CA GLN A 151 11.04 15.02 -5.64
C GLN A 151 12.03 13.88 -5.36
N GLU A 152 12.39 13.66 -4.11
CA GLU A 152 13.30 12.58 -3.72
C GLU A 152 12.74 11.21 -4.09
N VAL A 153 11.45 10.98 -3.87
CA VAL A 153 10.75 9.74 -4.22
C VAL A 153 10.66 9.58 -5.73
N LEU A 154 10.29 10.64 -6.45
CA LEU A 154 10.24 10.63 -7.92
C LEU A 154 11.60 10.28 -8.53
N ASP A 155 12.69 10.85 -8.03
CA ASP A 155 14.05 10.61 -8.51
C ASP A 155 14.48 9.14 -8.27
N VAL A 156 14.11 8.56 -7.12
CA VAL A 156 14.37 7.15 -6.83
C VAL A 156 13.59 6.24 -7.76
N LEU A 157 12.28 6.44 -7.90
CA LEU A 157 11.43 5.57 -8.72
C LEU A 157 11.71 5.69 -10.22
N ALA A 158 12.27 6.83 -10.68
CA ALA A 158 12.74 6.99 -12.05
C ALA A 158 13.96 6.11 -12.38
N THR A 159 14.73 5.71 -11.37
CA THR A 159 16.01 4.99 -11.56
C THR A 159 16.04 3.59 -10.94
N THR A 160 15.06 3.27 -10.12
CA THR A 160 15.06 2.07 -9.27
C THR A 160 13.71 1.36 -9.32
N GLU A 161 13.75 0.03 -9.31
CA GLU A 161 12.62 -0.84 -9.04
C GLU A 161 12.74 -1.38 -7.61
N LEU A 162 11.75 -1.13 -6.78
CA LEU A 162 11.67 -1.69 -5.44
C LEU A 162 10.81 -2.95 -5.48
N HIS A 163 11.38 -4.09 -5.12
CA HIS A 163 10.68 -5.37 -5.00
C HIS A 163 10.52 -5.70 -3.52
N ILE A 164 9.30 -5.56 -2.99
CA ILE A 164 9.04 -5.65 -1.55
C ILE A 164 8.13 -6.82 -1.25
N LEU A 165 8.68 -7.86 -0.60
CA LEU A 165 7.94 -9.01 -0.06
C LEU A 165 7.64 -8.75 1.42
N ILE A 166 6.46 -8.20 1.70
CA ILE A 166 6.18 -7.60 3.01
C ILE A 166 6.08 -8.64 4.13
N MET A 167 5.48 -9.82 3.86
CA MET A 167 5.23 -10.84 4.88
C MET A 167 5.62 -12.22 4.35
N LEU A 168 6.90 -12.59 4.54
CA LEU A 168 7.42 -13.87 4.04
C LEU A 168 6.82 -15.07 4.78
N ASN A 169 6.69 -15.01 6.11
CA ASN A 169 6.11 -16.07 6.93
C ASN A 169 4.66 -15.74 7.32
N ALA A 170 3.78 -15.68 6.32
CA ALA A 170 2.39 -15.30 6.51
C ALA A 170 1.60 -16.28 7.40
N ASP A 171 1.88 -17.59 7.31
CA ASP A 171 1.24 -18.57 8.19
C ASP A 171 1.71 -18.40 9.64
N GLY A 172 3.00 -18.20 9.84
CA GLY A 172 3.56 -17.97 11.17
C GLY A 172 3.06 -16.68 11.81
N ASN A 173 2.83 -15.64 11.03
CA ASN A 173 2.30 -14.36 11.51
C ASN A 173 0.89 -14.53 12.10
N ASP A 174 0.02 -15.27 11.42
CA ASP A 174 -1.37 -15.49 11.83
C ASP A 174 -1.56 -16.62 12.86
N MET A 175 -0.50 -17.28 13.33
CA MET A 175 -0.59 -18.35 14.32
C MET A 175 -0.75 -17.80 15.75
N GLY A 176 -2.00 -17.51 16.11
CA GLY A 176 -2.38 -16.98 17.42
C GLY A 176 -2.03 -15.51 17.58
N PRO A 177 -2.27 -14.93 18.74
CA PRO A 177 -2.22 -13.48 18.95
C PRO A 177 -0.79 -12.88 18.91
N THR A 178 0.23 -13.70 18.98
CA THR A 178 1.63 -13.26 18.96
C THR A 178 2.43 -13.83 17.79
N GLY A 179 1.78 -14.58 16.90
CA GLY A 179 2.47 -15.31 15.84
C GLY A 179 3.38 -16.43 16.35
N THR A 180 4.13 -17.03 15.46
CA THR A 180 5.17 -18.01 15.79
C THR A 180 6.49 -17.67 15.14
N ARG A 181 7.59 -17.98 15.85
CA ARG A 181 8.94 -17.84 15.31
C ARG A 181 9.23 -18.83 14.18
N TRP A 182 8.61 -20.01 14.24
CA TRP A 182 8.87 -21.07 13.27
C TRP A 182 8.42 -20.64 11.86
N ASN A 183 9.31 -20.88 10.91
CA ASN A 183 8.94 -20.76 9.53
C ASN A 183 8.15 -22.03 9.12
N VAL A 184 6.86 -21.88 8.93
CA VAL A 184 5.96 -22.96 8.49
C VAL A 184 5.93 -23.13 6.98
N ASN A 185 6.68 -22.31 6.24
CA ASN A 185 6.77 -22.35 4.77
C ASN A 185 8.01 -23.14 4.27
N GLN A 186 8.56 -24.04 5.10
CA GLN A 186 9.71 -24.87 4.71
C GLN A 186 9.29 -26.13 3.99
#